data_eec5775a76f50e056a41fdff56679ccd
#
_entry.id   eec5775a76f50e056a41fdff56679ccd
#
_cell.length_a   1.000
_cell.length_b   1.000
_cell.length_c   1.000
_cell.angle_alpha   90.00
_cell.angle_beta   90.00
_cell.angle_gamma   90.00
#
_symmetry.space_group_name_H-M   'P 1'
#
loop_
_entity.id
_entity.type
_entity.pdbx_description
1 polymer ?
#
loop_
_entity_poly.entity_id
_entity_poly.type
_entity_poly.pdbx_seq_one_letter_code
_entity_poly.pdbx_strand_id
1 'polypeptide(L)'
;MRVVKSDLLKKGCTLAIVVFIIRCFIVKPSDLYALWGAMGEAVTITLFFMFLYEKWIWRLNCFEKVPHIYGKYEAKLEYEYEGKRKTKSIQINIKQSLLQTNVEIITNEISSQSITSSLVFENEQSILYYTYITSPKSRYLSLIHI
;
A
#
# COMPACT_ATOMS: atom_id res chain seq x y z
N MET A 1 -3.96 -6.53 -8.84
CA MET A 1 -2.83 -6.68 -7.89
C MET A 1 -1.76 -7.69 -8.31
N ARG A 2 -2.08 -8.85 -8.90
CA ARG A 2 -1.06 -9.79 -9.43
C ARG A 2 -0.15 -9.16 -10.49
N VAL A 3 -0.69 -8.37 -11.40
CA VAL A 3 0.05 -7.72 -12.49
C VAL A 3 1.08 -6.73 -11.93
N VAL A 4 0.69 -5.86 -10.99
CA VAL A 4 1.61 -4.87 -10.37
C VAL A 4 2.77 -5.55 -9.65
N LYS A 5 2.51 -6.66 -8.93
CA LYS A 5 3.57 -7.44 -8.27
C LYS A 5 4.55 -8.04 -9.26
N SER A 6 4.04 -8.60 -10.38
CA SER A 6 4.87 -9.18 -11.44
C SER A 6 5.76 -8.12 -12.11
N ASP A 7 5.20 -6.94 -12.40
CA ASP A 7 5.95 -5.86 -13.02
C ASP A 7 7.00 -5.26 -12.09
N LEU A 8 6.66 -5.14 -10.80
CA LEU A 8 7.62 -4.71 -9.78
C LEU A 8 8.79 -5.68 -9.66
N LEU A 9 8.51 -7.00 -9.66
CA LEU A 9 9.54 -8.03 -9.64
C LEU A 9 10.46 -7.95 -10.86
N LYS A 10 9.91 -7.79 -12.06
CA LYS A 10 10.69 -7.62 -13.30
C LYS A 10 11.60 -6.39 -13.21
N LYS A 11 11.06 -5.24 -12.78
CA LYS A 11 11.84 -4.00 -12.58
C LYS A 11 12.98 -4.24 -11.58
N GLY A 12 12.71 -4.97 -10.47
CA GLY A 12 13.72 -5.31 -9.48
C GLY A 12 14.83 -6.19 -10.03
N CYS A 13 14.49 -7.26 -10.77
CA CYS A 13 15.48 -8.13 -11.39
C CYS A 13 16.36 -7.36 -12.41
N THR A 14 15.76 -6.52 -13.23
CA THR A 14 16.51 -5.71 -14.19
C THR A 14 17.46 -4.75 -13.46
N LEU A 15 16.99 -4.07 -12.43
CA LEU A 15 17.81 -3.17 -11.62
C LEU A 15 18.98 -3.91 -10.96
N ALA A 16 18.74 -5.11 -10.40
CA ALA A 16 19.78 -5.93 -9.78
C ALA A 16 20.90 -6.30 -10.78
N ILE A 17 20.53 -6.69 -12.00
CA ILE A 17 21.49 -7.00 -13.05
C ILE A 17 22.32 -5.76 -13.42
N VAL A 18 21.67 -4.62 -13.61
CA VAL A 18 22.36 -3.36 -13.95
C VAL A 18 23.33 -2.94 -12.84
N VAL A 19 22.88 -2.96 -11.59
CA VAL A 19 23.73 -2.61 -10.43
C VAL A 19 24.91 -3.58 -10.31
N PHE A 20 24.68 -4.88 -10.51
CA PHE A 20 25.73 -5.90 -10.48
C PHE A 20 26.79 -5.65 -11.58
N ILE A 21 26.37 -5.38 -12.81
CA ILE A 21 27.28 -5.06 -13.93
C ILE A 21 28.12 -3.82 -13.57
N ILE A 22 27.49 -2.75 -13.08
CA ILE A 22 28.20 -1.52 -12.69
C ILE A 22 29.23 -1.82 -11.59
N ARG A 23 28.85 -2.61 -10.59
CA ARG A 23 29.78 -3.00 -9.50
C ARG A 23 30.96 -3.82 -10.02
N CYS A 24 30.74 -4.76 -10.95
CA CYS A 24 31.82 -5.51 -11.56
C CYS A 24 32.79 -4.61 -12.34
N PHE A 25 32.29 -3.58 -13.02
CA PHE A 25 33.16 -2.61 -13.72
C PHE A 25 33.99 -1.76 -12.76
N ILE A 26 33.44 -1.37 -11.61
CA ILE A 26 34.13 -0.52 -10.62
C ILE A 26 35.14 -1.34 -9.82
N VAL A 27 34.75 -2.47 -9.27
CA VAL A 27 35.55 -3.26 -8.34
C VAL A 27 36.53 -4.18 -9.07
N LYS A 28 36.24 -4.59 -10.32
CA LYS A 28 37.04 -5.54 -11.12
C LYS A 28 37.42 -6.77 -10.30
N PRO A 29 36.44 -7.58 -9.88
CA PRO A 29 36.69 -8.71 -8.98
C PRO A 29 37.68 -9.68 -9.62
N SER A 30 38.80 -9.95 -8.91
CA SER A 30 39.82 -10.89 -9.36
C SER A 30 39.51 -12.33 -8.92
N ASP A 31 38.76 -12.48 -7.85
CA ASP A 31 38.48 -13.75 -7.20
C ASP A 31 36.98 -14.05 -7.11
N LEU A 32 36.67 -15.32 -6.97
CA LEU A 32 35.29 -15.79 -6.81
C LEU A 32 34.65 -15.18 -5.55
N TYR A 33 35.41 -14.97 -4.49
CA TYR A 33 34.94 -14.35 -3.25
C TYR A 33 34.56 -12.88 -3.45
N ALA A 34 35.36 -12.12 -4.18
CA ALA A 34 35.07 -10.73 -4.53
C ALA A 34 33.82 -10.63 -5.44
N LEU A 35 33.59 -11.60 -6.33
CA LEU A 35 32.39 -11.68 -7.14
C LEU A 35 31.14 -11.93 -6.29
N TRP A 36 31.18 -12.82 -5.32
CA TRP A 36 30.10 -13.05 -4.38
C TRP A 36 29.79 -11.80 -3.54
N GLY A 37 30.83 -11.08 -3.12
CA GLY A 37 30.69 -9.80 -2.42
C GLY A 37 29.93 -8.77 -3.26
N ALA A 38 30.35 -8.59 -4.53
CA ALA A 38 29.71 -7.68 -5.46
C ALA A 38 28.24 -8.05 -5.71
N MET A 39 27.92 -9.34 -5.77
CA MET A 39 26.53 -9.81 -5.92
C MET A 39 25.69 -9.49 -4.69
N GLY A 40 26.22 -9.72 -3.48
CA GLY A 40 25.53 -9.39 -2.22
C GLY A 40 25.23 -7.91 -2.10
N GLU A 41 26.21 -7.05 -2.44
CA GLU A 41 26.03 -5.61 -2.45
C GLU A 41 24.97 -5.17 -3.49
N ALA A 42 24.99 -5.72 -4.71
CA ALA A 42 24.01 -5.41 -5.74
C ALA A 42 22.58 -5.76 -5.31
N VAL A 43 22.39 -6.92 -4.69
CA VAL A 43 21.09 -7.33 -4.13
C VAL A 43 20.64 -6.37 -3.03
N THR A 44 21.52 -6.02 -2.10
CA THR A 44 21.18 -5.11 -0.99
C THR A 44 20.78 -3.73 -1.48
N ILE A 45 21.55 -3.16 -2.40
CA ILE A 45 21.26 -1.87 -3.02
C ILE A 45 19.91 -1.92 -3.76
N THR A 46 19.67 -2.99 -4.51
CA THR A 46 18.41 -3.16 -5.25
C THR A 46 17.21 -3.23 -4.32
N LEU A 47 17.29 -4.02 -3.25
CA LEU A 47 16.21 -4.13 -2.25
C LEU A 47 15.91 -2.79 -1.60
N PHE A 48 16.94 -2.01 -1.28
CA PHE A 48 16.78 -0.67 -0.72
C PHE A 48 16.04 0.27 -1.69
N PHE A 49 16.44 0.32 -2.97
CA PHE A 49 15.76 1.14 -3.96
C PHE A 49 14.34 0.66 -4.24
N MET A 50 14.09 -0.66 -4.26
CA MET A 50 12.76 -1.22 -4.43
C MET A 50 11.83 -0.86 -3.27
N PHE A 51 12.34 -0.86 -2.03
CA PHE A 51 11.60 -0.41 -0.85
C PHE A 51 11.24 1.07 -0.95
N LEU A 52 12.18 1.94 -1.34
CA LEU A 52 11.92 3.36 -1.55
C LEU A 52 10.89 3.58 -2.67
N TYR A 53 11.02 2.83 -3.75
CA TYR A 53 10.10 2.89 -4.88
C TYR A 53 8.68 2.51 -4.44
N GLU A 54 8.50 1.40 -3.74
CA GLU A 54 7.19 0.93 -3.25
C GLU A 54 6.53 1.93 -2.30
N LYS A 55 7.30 2.63 -1.48
CA LYS A 55 6.76 3.57 -0.48
C LYS A 55 6.46 4.95 -1.05
N TRP A 56 7.38 5.51 -1.83
CA TRP A 56 7.35 6.93 -2.17
C TRP A 56 7.49 7.24 -3.66
N ILE A 57 8.48 6.63 -4.34
CA ILE A 57 8.89 7.03 -5.69
C ILE A 57 7.79 6.74 -6.72
N TRP A 58 7.02 5.67 -6.55
CA TRP A 58 5.95 5.30 -7.46
C TRP A 58 4.90 6.41 -7.65
N ARG A 59 4.72 7.28 -6.67
CA ARG A 59 3.77 8.41 -6.72
C ARG A 59 4.19 9.46 -7.73
N LEU A 60 5.49 9.59 -7.98
CA LEU A 60 6.06 10.52 -8.95
C LEU A 60 6.10 9.93 -10.36
N ASN A 61 5.89 8.63 -10.48
CA ASN A 61 5.99 7.93 -11.75
C ASN A 61 4.64 7.96 -12.49
N CYS A 62 4.54 8.82 -13.50
CA CYS A 62 3.36 8.96 -14.36
C CYS A 62 3.04 7.70 -15.17
N PHE A 63 3.97 6.74 -15.27
CA PHE A 63 3.77 5.49 -16.02
C PHE A 63 3.08 4.39 -15.20
N GLU A 64 2.93 4.57 -13.90
CA GLU A 64 2.18 3.62 -13.08
C GLU A 64 0.67 3.87 -13.22
N LYS A 65 -0.04 2.83 -13.66
CA LYS A 65 -1.50 2.86 -13.86
C LYS A 65 -2.30 2.71 -12.56
N VAL A 66 -1.63 2.76 -11.40
CA VAL A 66 -2.30 2.64 -10.11
C VAL A 66 -2.91 3.97 -9.72
N PRO A 67 -4.23 4.07 -9.52
CA PRO A 67 -4.86 5.33 -9.17
C PRO A 67 -4.42 5.79 -7.77
N HIS A 68 -4.22 7.09 -7.64
CA HIS A 68 -3.82 7.73 -6.39
C HIS A 68 -5.08 8.09 -5.58
N ILE A 69 -5.39 7.25 -4.57
CA ILE A 69 -6.58 7.42 -3.71
C ILE A 69 -6.22 7.73 -2.26
N TYR A 70 -4.95 7.98 -1.97
CA TYR A 70 -4.53 8.31 -0.62
C TYR A 70 -5.04 9.69 -0.19
N GLY A 71 -5.41 9.82 1.08
CA GLY A 71 -5.87 11.10 1.61
C GLY A 71 -6.86 10.94 2.77
N LYS A 72 -7.32 12.07 3.25
CA LYS A 72 -8.39 12.16 4.24
C LYS A 72 -9.64 12.67 3.53
N TYR A 73 -10.73 11.95 3.71
CA TYR A 73 -12.01 12.24 3.11
C TYR A 73 -13.05 12.41 4.22
N GLU A 74 -13.95 13.36 4.02
CA GLU A 74 -15.15 13.51 4.85
C GLU A 74 -16.35 13.02 4.04
N ALA A 75 -17.16 12.16 4.64
CA ALA A 75 -18.33 11.62 4.02
C ALA A 75 -19.52 11.63 4.99
N LYS A 76 -20.71 11.56 4.43
CA LYS A 76 -21.95 11.43 5.19
C LYS A 76 -22.48 10.01 5.00
N LEU A 77 -22.65 9.29 6.08
CA LEU A 77 -23.29 7.99 6.11
C LEU A 77 -24.78 8.18 6.36
N GLU A 78 -25.59 7.82 5.38
CA GLU A 78 -27.05 7.78 5.53
C GLU A 78 -27.47 6.36 5.82
N TYR A 79 -28.26 6.18 6.85
CA TYR A 79 -28.79 4.87 7.26
C TYR A 79 -30.19 5.00 7.81
N GLU A 80 -30.97 3.94 7.68
CA GLU A 80 -32.30 3.85 8.24
C GLU A 80 -32.25 3.08 9.58
N TYR A 81 -32.79 3.69 10.62
CA TYR A 81 -32.92 3.09 11.93
C TYR A 81 -34.31 3.37 12.49
N GLU A 82 -35.04 2.30 12.84
CA GLU A 82 -36.46 2.38 13.31
C GLU A 82 -37.37 3.14 12.34
N GLY A 83 -37.22 2.93 11.03
CA GLY A 83 -38.03 3.60 10.01
C GLY A 83 -37.72 5.09 9.82
N LYS A 84 -36.64 5.61 10.45
CA LYS A 84 -36.22 6.99 10.32
C LYS A 84 -34.85 7.06 9.64
N ARG A 85 -34.73 7.91 8.62
CA ARG A 85 -33.42 8.20 8.00
C ARG A 85 -32.57 9.03 8.95
N LYS A 86 -31.38 8.56 9.22
CA LYS A 86 -30.37 9.24 10.02
C LYS A 86 -29.13 9.48 9.20
N THR A 87 -28.46 10.59 9.42
CA THR A 87 -27.20 10.95 8.74
C THR A 87 -26.13 11.10 9.79
N LYS A 88 -24.96 10.51 9.53
CA LYS A 88 -23.78 10.60 10.42
C LYS A 88 -22.56 11.03 9.63
N SER A 89 -21.82 12.01 10.12
CA SER A 89 -20.53 12.38 9.53
C SER A 89 -19.49 11.34 9.88
N ILE A 90 -18.70 10.92 8.87
CA ILE A 90 -17.61 9.98 8.99
C ILE A 90 -16.34 10.56 8.39
N GLN A 91 -15.19 10.23 8.97
CA GLN A 91 -13.88 10.52 8.41
C GLN A 91 -13.27 9.24 7.87
N ILE A 92 -12.80 9.28 6.63
CA ILE A 92 -12.13 8.15 5.98
C ILE A 92 -10.69 8.57 5.73
N ASN A 93 -9.74 7.80 6.27
CA ASN A 93 -8.33 8.02 6.07
C ASN A 93 -7.74 6.86 5.25
N ILE A 94 -7.28 7.14 4.04
CA ILE A 94 -6.71 6.14 3.13
C ILE A 94 -5.21 6.33 3.08
N LYS A 95 -4.47 5.30 3.51
CA LYS A 95 -3.01 5.19 3.37
C LYS A 95 -2.71 4.21 2.24
N GLN A 96 -1.94 4.64 1.27
CA GLN A 96 -1.64 3.85 0.08
C GLN A 96 -0.14 3.80 -0.18
N SER A 97 0.36 2.58 -0.42
CA SER A 97 1.62 2.31 -1.11
C SER A 97 1.33 1.67 -2.47
N LEU A 98 2.37 1.36 -3.25
CA LEU A 98 2.19 0.71 -4.55
C LEU A 98 1.47 -0.65 -4.43
N LEU A 99 1.77 -1.42 -3.37
CA LEU A 99 1.28 -2.78 -3.17
C LEU A 99 0.15 -2.91 -2.15
N GLN A 100 -0.08 -1.89 -1.34
CA GLN A 100 -1.04 -1.96 -0.24
C GLN A 100 -1.85 -0.67 -0.13
N THR A 101 -3.12 -0.85 0.17
CA THR A 101 -4.03 0.24 0.51
C THR A 101 -4.65 -0.09 1.86
N ASN A 102 -4.60 0.84 2.79
CA ASN A 102 -5.21 0.70 4.12
C ASN A 102 -6.27 1.77 4.29
N VAL A 103 -7.48 1.36 4.65
CA VAL A 103 -8.64 2.22 4.84
C VAL A 103 -9.00 2.24 6.30
N GLU A 104 -9.06 3.41 6.88
CA GLU A 104 -9.48 3.65 8.25
C GLU A 104 -10.72 4.54 8.24
N ILE A 105 -11.81 4.08 8.84
CA ILE A 105 -13.06 4.83 8.95
C ILE A 105 -13.25 5.20 10.41
N ILE A 106 -13.34 6.48 10.69
CA ILE A 106 -13.45 7.02 12.04
C ILE A 106 -14.79 7.73 12.16
N THR A 107 -15.55 7.33 13.15
CA THR A 107 -16.74 8.04 13.63
C THR A 107 -16.53 8.48 15.06
N ASN A 108 -17.50 9.19 15.62
CA ASN A 108 -17.45 9.59 17.03
C ASN A 108 -17.44 8.39 17.99
N GLU A 109 -18.10 7.29 17.61
CA GLU A 109 -18.35 6.11 18.46
C GLU A 109 -17.46 4.93 18.13
N ILE A 110 -17.11 4.75 16.87
CA ILE A 110 -16.42 3.56 16.35
C ILE A 110 -15.23 3.95 15.51
N SER A 111 -14.21 3.11 15.52
CA SER A 111 -13.11 3.12 14.56
C SER A 111 -13.07 1.79 13.83
N SER A 112 -13.04 1.81 12.53
CA SER A 112 -12.95 0.62 11.68
C SER A 112 -11.68 0.71 10.86
N GLN A 113 -10.92 -0.39 10.82
CA GLN A 113 -9.68 -0.48 10.05
C GLN A 113 -9.75 -1.66 9.08
N SER A 114 -9.28 -1.46 7.87
CA SER A 114 -9.21 -2.53 6.88
C SER A 114 -8.18 -3.58 7.28
N ILE A 115 -8.57 -4.87 7.16
CA ILE A 115 -7.66 -6.02 7.30
C ILE A 115 -7.02 -6.32 5.96
N THR A 116 -7.83 -6.42 4.92
CA THR A 116 -7.40 -6.63 3.55
C THR A 116 -8.02 -5.60 2.64
N SER A 117 -7.28 -5.18 1.63
CA SER A 117 -7.80 -4.31 0.60
C SER A 117 -7.24 -4.71 -0.77
N SER A 118 -8.03 -4.52 -1.80
CA SER A 118 -7.64 -4.75 -3.19
C SER A 118 -8.21 -3.64 -4.06
N LEU A 119 -7.33 -2.95 -4.76
CA LEU A 119 -7.70 -1.97 -5.76
C LEU A 119 -7.70 -2.66 -7.12
N VAL A 120 -8.84 -2.67 -7.79
CA VAL A 120 -9.03 -3.29 -9.10
C VAL A 120 -9.47 -2.21 -10.07
N PHE A 121 -8.93 -2.27 -11.27
CA PHE A 121 -9.35 -1.39 -12.36
C PHE A 121 -10.19 -2.21 -13.34
N GLU A 122 -11.49 -1.92 -13.38
CA GLU A 122 -12.46 -2.58 -14.25
C GLU A 122 -13.33 -1.54 -14.92
N ASN A 123 -13.62 -1.73 -16.22
CA ASN A 123 -14.52 -0.87 -17.00
C ASN A 123 -14.20 0.63 -16.85
N GLU A 124 -12.92 0.99 -16.93
CA GLU A 124 -12.43 2.38 -16.78
C GLU A 124 -12.66 2.99 -15.39
N GLN A 125 -13.07 2.18 -14.42
CA GLN A 125 -13.31 2.60 -13.04
C GLN A 125 -12.34 1.92 -12.08
N SER A 126 -11.92 2.66 -11.06
CA SER A 126 -11.10 2.13 -9.97
C SER A 126 -12.02 1.70 -8.83
N ILE A 127 -12.08 0.40 -8.58
CA ILE A 127 -12.90 -0.19 -7.52
C ILE A 127 -12.00 -0.63 -6.38
N LEU A 128 -12.28 -0.13 -5.17
CA LEU A 128 -11.59 -0.52 -3.95
C LEU A 128 -12.45 -1.52 -3.17
N TYR A 129 -12.00 -2.78 -3.13
CA TYR A 129 -12.56 -3.81 -2.26
C TYR A 129 -11.76 -3.84 -0.96
N TYR A 130 -12.44 -3.87 0.18
CA TYR A 130 -11.77 -4.03 1.47
C TYR A 130 -12.67 -4.75 2.48
N THR A 131 -12.04 -5.53 3.36
CA THR A 131 -12.66 -6.09 4.56
C THR A 131 -12.16 -5.32 5.77
N TYR A 132 -13.00 -5.14 6.77
CA TYR A 132 -12.66 -4.32 7.92
C TYR A 132 -13.06 -4.97 9.23
N ILE A 133 -12.34 -4.63 10.30
CA ILE A 133 -12.72 -4.86 11.69
C ILE A 133 -13.19 -3.54 12.28
N THR A 134 -14.28 -3.60 13.03
CA THR A 134 -14.83 -2.46 13.79
C THR A 134 -14.53 -2.63 15.25
N SER A 135 -13.96 -1.60 15.86
CA SER A 135 -13.72 -1.52 17.29
C SER A 135 -14.49 -0.34 17.90
N PRO A 136 -15.36 -0.55 18.90
CA PRO A 136 -15.99 0.55 19.62
C PRO A 136 -14.93 1.34 20.39
N LYS A 137 -15.06 2.65 20.45
CA LYS A 137 -14.19 3.48 21.30
C LYS A 137 -14.51 3.19 22.78
N SER A 138 -13.48 3.14 23.62
CA SER A 138 -13.60 2.75 25.05
C SER A 138 -14.68 3.50 25.83
N ARG A 139 -15.02 4.72 25.42
CA ARG A 139 -16.07 5.54 26.01
C ARG A 139 -17.47 4.90 25.90
N TYR A 140 -17.67 3.98 24.95
CA TYR A 140 -18.96 3.32 24.69
C TYR A 140 -18.99 1.86 25.12
N LEU A 141 -17.86 1.29 25.56
CA LEU A 141 -17.77 -0.09 26.07
C LEU A 141 -18.53 -0.25 27.41
N SER A 142 -18.70 0.81 28.17
CA SER A 142 -19.41 0.78 29.44
C SER A 142 -20.95 0.68 29.32
N LEU A 143 -21.47 0.84 28.09
CA LEU A 143 -22.91 0.75 27.80
C LEU A 143 -23.35 -0.65 27.35
N ILE A 144 -22.41 -1.58 27.16
CA ILE A 144 -22.69 -2.97 26.79
C ILE A 144 -22.44 -3.85 28.02
N HIS A 145 -23.15 -3.60 29.10
CA HIS A 145 -23.40 -4.61 30.11
C HIS A 145 -24.69 -5.34 29.74
N ILE A 146 -24.50 -6.53 29.19
CA ILE A 146 -25.55 -7.57 29.11
C ILE A 146 -25.65 -8.22 30.46
#